data_dd564b69b4e322ced127668a37f898e6
#
_entry.id   dd564b69b4e322ced127668a37f898e6
#
_cell.length_a   1.000
_cell.length_b   1.000
_cell.length_c   1.000
_cell.angle_alpha   90.00
_cell.angle_beta   90.00
_cell.angle_gamma   90.00
#
_symmetry.space_group_name_H-M   'P 1'
#
loop_
_entity.id
_entity.type
_entity.pdbx_description
1 polymer ?
#
loop_
_entity_poly.entity_id
_entity_poly.type
_entity_poly.pdbx_seq_one_letter_code
_entity_poly.pdbx_strand_id
1 'polypeptide(L)'
;MQSDPGVELPVAAALFEGNGLAVSLVSPLHVYPSGLYLWIQWDLQRSAANFDAIQSVLHDLTKARRIETPTEQLPTIEIDYGNDRVLSTQRRRPEPEDRPPTVDTALLFYKNAGWMKNDNGGYQYRSPLWAWPLPPPHALTLTVDWPTIGLHCTPARLDGANIVSAMTE
;
A
#
# COMPACT_ATOMS: atom_id res chain seq x y z
N MET A 1 -0.87 13.54 24.78
CA MET A 1 -0.25 12.32 24.23
C MET A 1 0.61 12.71 23.02
N GLN A 2 1.90 12.62 23.19
CA GLN A 2 2.78 12.87 22.05
C GLN A 2 2.69 11.67 21.13
N SER A 3 2.18 11.89 19.93
CA SER A 3 2.26 10.87 18.90
C SER A 3 3.74 10.76 18.50
N ASP A 4 4.29 9.57 18.62
CA ASP A 4 5.61 9.29 18.11
C ASP A 4 5.60 9.60 16.61
N PRO A 5 6.47 10.51 16.13
CA PRO A 5 6.47 10.88 14.72
C PRO A 5 6.93 9.76 13.79
N GLY A 6 7.40 8.63 14.34
CA GLY A 6 7.98 7.58 13.53
C GLY A 6 9.33 7.97 12.96
N VAL A 7 10.01 7.00 12.39
CA VAL A 7 11.29 7.20 11.72
C VAL A 7 11.08 7.07 10.22
N GLU A 8 11.55 8.05 9.45
CA GLU A 8 11.44 8.02 8.00
C GLU A 8 12.64 7.30 7.38
N LEU A 9 12.36 6.35 6.48
CA LEU A 9 13.38 5.68 5.70
C LEU A 9 13.19 5.99 4.22
N PRO A 10 14.25 6.36 3.50
CA PRO A 10 14.16 6.69 2.07
C PRO A 10 14.12 5.40 1.24
N VAL A 11 12.95 4.81 1.14
CA VAL A 11 12.73 3.59 0.36
C VAL A 11 11.72 3.87 -0.72
N ALA A 12 12.07 3.57 -1.97
CA ALA A 12 11.19 3.71 -3.11
C ALA A 12 11.44 2.56 -4.08
N ALA A 13 10.42 2.14 -4.80
CA ALA A 13 10.54 1.10 -5.81
C ALA A 13 9.48 1.26 -6.89
N ALA A 14 9.91 1.15 -8.14
CA ALA A 14 8.98 1.05 -9.26
C ALA A 14 8.48 -0.40 -9.31
N LEU A 15 7.15 -0.58 -9.31
CA LEU A 15 6.54 -1.91 -9.29
C LEU A 15 6.01 -2.31 -10.66
N PHE A 16 5.48 -1.37 -11.42
CA PHE A 16 4.92 -1.62 -12.73
C PHE A 16 4.85 -0.35 -13.55
N GLU A 17 5.07 -0.48 -14.86
CA GLU A 17 4.84 0.61 -15.81
C GLU A 17 4.42 0.01 -17.14
N GLY A 18 3.25 0.39 -17.63
CA GLY A 18 2.74 -0.07 -18.90
C GLY A 18 1.25 0.20 -19.06
N ASN A 19 0.79 0.22 -20.31
CA ASN A 19 -0.64 0.39 -20.66
C ASN A 19 -1.30 1.63 -20.03
N GLY A 20 -0.51 2.69 -19.82
CA GLY A 20 -1.02 3.92 -19.25
C GLY A 20 -1.15 3.92 -17.72
N LEU A 21 -0.61 2.93 -17.05
CA LEU A 21 -0.62 2.84 -15.59
C LEU A 21 0.79 2.59 -15.07
N ALA A 22 1.20 3.37 -14.07
CA ALA A 22 2.43 3.13 -13.34
C ALA A 22 2.10 2.95 -11.86
N VAL A 23 2.74 1.97 -11.23
CA VAL A 23 2.55 1.66 -9.81
C VAL A 23 3.90 1.69 -9.13
N SER A 24 3.99 2.38 -8.01
CA SER A 24 5.26 2.51 -7.29
C SER A 24 5.05 2.56 -5.78
N LEU A 25 6.08 2.10 -5.06
CA LEU A 25 6.22 2.36 -3.64
C LEU A 25 6.94 3.70 -3.51
N VAL A 26 6.36 4.63 -2.77
CA VAL A 26 6.85 6.00 -2.68
C VAL A 26 7.57 6.23 -1.37
N SER A 27 8.76 6.82 -1.45
CA SER A 27 9.52 7.25 -0.28
C SER A 27 8.83 8.42 0.42
N PRO A 28 8.94 8.54 1.76
CA PRO A 28 9.61 7.62 2.68
C PRO A 28 8.68 6.55 3.24
N LEU A 29 9.26 5.46 3.76
CA LEU A 29 8.57 4.60 4.71
C LEU A 29 8.59 5.26 6.08
N HIS A 30 7.50 5.16 6.80
CA HIS A 30 7.45 5.60 8.20
C HIS A 30 7.45 4.37 9.10
N VAL A 31 8.43 4.29 9.99
CA VAL A 31 8.60 3.15 10.89
C VAL A 31 8.21 3.57 12.29
N TYR A 32 7.32 2.79 12.90
CA TYR A 32 6.85 2.99 14.27
C TYR A 32 7.15 1.73 15.09
N PRO A 33 7.15 1.82 16.42
CA PRO A 33 7.37 0.61 17.24
C PRO A 33 6.37 -0.50 16.95
N SER A 34 5.17 -0.16 16.52
CA SER A 34 4.08 -1.12 16.30
C SER A 34 3.90 -1.54 14.84
N GLY A 35 4.58 -0.90 13.89
CA GLY A 35 4.37 -1.26 12.48
C GLY A 35 4.96 -0.28 11.49
N LEU A 36 4.54 -0.44 10.24
CA LEU A 36 5.00 0.36 9.11
C LEU A 36 3.84 1.13 8.48
N TYR A 37 4.14 2.35 8.07
CA TYR A 37 3.24 3.13 7.26
C TYR A 37 3.92 3.37 5.91
N LEU A 38 3.26 2.98 4.83
CA LEU A 38 3.81 3.08 3.48
C LEU A 38 2.77 3.57 2.49
N TRP A 39 3.24 4.07 1.36
CA TRP A 39 2.38 4.63 0.32
C TRP A 39 2.58 3.91 -0.99
N ILE A 40 1.49 3.47 -1.61
CA ILE A 40 1.49 3.02 -3.00
C ILE A 40 0.94 4.15 -3.85
N GLN A 41 1.67 4.52 -4.89
CA GLN A 41 1.26 5.54 -5.83
C GLN A 41 0.85 4.90 -7.14
N TRP A 42 -0.28 5.36 -7.65
CA TRP A 42 -0.86 4.92 -8.91
C TRP A 42 -0.91 6.14 -9.83
N ASP A 43 -0.18 6.08 -10.94
CA ASP A 43 -0.21 7.13 -11.96
C ASP A 43 -0.99 6.60 -13.15
N LEU A 44 -2.17 7.16 -13.37
CA LEU A 44 -3.11 6.72 -14.40
C LEU A 44 -3.18 7.76 -15.50
N GLN A 45 -2.76 7.37 -16.70
CA GLN A 45 -2.83 8.23 -17.87
C GLN A 45 -4.22 8.14 -18.51
N ARG A 46 -4.69 9.23 -19.08
CA ARG A 46 -5.98 9.29 -19.77
C ARG A 46 -6.08 8.28 -20.91
N SER A 47 -4.95 7.95 -21.53
CA SER A 47 -4.87 7.00 -22.65
C SER A 47 -4.95 5.54 -22.24
N ALA A 48 -5.01 5.23 -20.95
CA ALA A 48 -5.09 3.85 -20.48
C ALA A 48 -6.34 3.16 -21.03
N ALA A 49 -6.19 1.91 -21.48
CA ALA A 49 -7.27 1.17 -22.12
C ALA A 49 -8.51 1.01 -21.24
N ASN A 50 -8.32 0.81 -19.94
CA ASN A 50 -9.41 0.64 -18.97
C ASN A 50 -9.51 1.84 -18.03
N PHE A 51 -9.29 3.04 -18.57
CA PHE A 51 -9.20 4.25 -17.77
C PHE A 51 -10.38 4.41 -16.78
N ASP A 52 -11.61 4.34 -17.30
CA ASP A 52 -12.79 4.59 -16.46
C ASP A 52 -12.96 3.55 -15.34
N ALA A 53 -12.71 2.29 -15.65
CA ALA A 53 -12.79 1.22 -14.65
C ALA A 53 -11.70 1.35 -13.59
N ILE A 54 -10.46 1.62 -14.01
CA ILE A 54 -9.34 1.81 -13.09
C ILE A 54 -9.57 3.05 -12.22
N GLN A 55 -9.96 4.15 -12.83
CA GLN A 55 -10.24 5.39 -12.11
C GLN A 55 -11.30 5.18 -11.04
N SER A 56 -12.38 4.50 -11.39
CA SER A 56 -13.48 4.25 -10.45
C SER A 56 -13.01 3.51 -9.20
N VAL A 57 -12.21 2.46 -9.37
CA VAL A 57 -11.70 1.68 -8.24
C VAL A 57 -10.70 2.48 -7.43
N LEU A 58 -9.76 3.16 -8.07
CA LEU A 58 -8.75 3.96 -7.36
C LEU A 58 -9.41 5.11 -6.59
N HIS A 59 -10.42 5.73 -7.17
CA HIS A 59 -11.20 6.76 -6.49
C HIS A 59 -11.90 6.19 -5.25
N ASP A 60 -12.47 5.01 -5.39
CA ASP A 60 -13.14 4.32 -4.29
C ASP A 60 -12.15 3.98 -3.16
N LEU A 61 -10.92 3.59 -3.50
CA LEU A 61 -9.89 3.33 -2.51
C LEU A 61 -9.55 4.56 -1.66
N THR A 62 -9.77 5.77 -2.18
CA THR A 62 -9.53 6.99 -1.38
C THR A 62 -10.52 7.12 -0.24
N LYS A 63 -11.63 6.43 -0.30
CA LYS A 63 -12.66 6.47 0.75
C LYS A 63 -12.33 5.58 1.95
N ALA A 64 -11.30 4.76 1.84
CA ALA A 64 -10.75 3.86 2.85
C ALA A 64 -11.75 3.08 3.72
N ARG A 65 -12.64 3.77 4.41
CA ARG A 65 -13.62 3.18 5.33
C ARG A 65 -14.92 2.75 4.65
N ARG A 66 -15.21 3.29 3.47
CA ARG A 66 -16.48 3.09 2.75
C ARG A 66 -16.24 2.62 1.34
N ILE A 67 -15.27 1.73 1.15
CA ILE A 67 -15.00 1.17 -0.16
C ILE A 67 -16.21 0.32 -0.54
N GLU A 68 -16.88 0.71 -1.62
CA GLU A 68 -18.06 0.01 -2.13
C GLU A 68 -17.70 -1.04 -3.17
N THR A 69 -16.55 -0.92 -3.80
CA THR A 69 -16.08 -1.90 -4.77
C THR A 69 -15.93 -3.27 -4.11
N PRO A 70 -16.49 -4.34 -4.70
CA PRO A 70 -16.30 -5.68 -4.16
C PRO A 70 -14.83 -6.03 -4.00
N THR A 71 -14.51 -6.73 -2.90
CA THR A 71 -13.11 -7.04 -2.54
C THR A 71 -12.37 -7.75 -3.67
N GLU A 72 -13.02 -8.65 -4.39
CA GLU A 72 -12.43 -9.38 -5.51
C GLU A 72 -12.07 -8.51 -6.71
N GLN A 73 -12.59 -7.29 -6.76
CA GLN A 73 -12.29 -6.32 -7.83
C GLN A 73 -11.24 -5.30 -7.43
N LEU A 74 -10.82 -5.32 -6.18
CA LEU A 74 -9.78 -4.41 -5.69
C LEU A 74 -8.38 -4.95 -6.00
N PRO A 75 -7.39 -4.07 -6.14
CA PRO A 75 -6.01 -4.55 -6.15
C PRO A 75 -5.69 -5.21 -4.82
N THR A 76 -4.87 -6.26 -4.86
CA THR A 76 -4.38 -6.95 -3.69
C THR A 76 -2.93 -6.55 -3.45
N ILE A 77 -2.65 -6.10 -2.25
CA ILE A 77 -1.29 -5.77 -1.84
C ILE A 77 -0.91 -6.75 -0.74
N GLU A 78 0.26 -7.37 -0.88
CA GLU A 78 0.77 -8.34 0.07
C GLU A 78 2.19 -8.00 0.47
N ILE A 79 2.51 -8.24 1.73
CA ILE A 79 3.88 -8.17 2.22
C ILE A 79 4.20 -9.51 2.86
N ASP A 80 5.15 -10.23 2.25
CA ASP A 80 5.63 -11.50 2.77
C ASP A 80 6.80 -11.23 3.71
N TYR A 81 6.60 -11.53 4.98
CA TYR A 81 7.63 -11.32 6.01
C TYR A 81 8.69 -12.43 6.04
N GLY A 82 8.53 -13.47 5.23
CA GLY A 82 9.54 -14.52 5.10
C GLY A 82 9.58 -15.55 6.22
N ASN A 83 8.64 -15.51 7.16
CA ASN A 83 8.58 -16.43 8.30
C ASN A 83 7.20 -17.05 8.43
N ASP A 84 6.62 -17.46 7.32
CA ASP A 84 5.25 -17.97 7.19
C ASP A 84 4.18 -16.91 7.49
N ARG A 85 4.55 -15.65 7.56
CA ARG A 85 3.62 -14.53 7.73
C ARG A 85 3.51 -13.74 6.44
N VAL A 86 2.30 -13.72 5.89
CA VAL A 86 1.97 -12.90 4.73
C VAL A 86 0.85 -11.96 5.14
N LEU A 87 1.12 -10.67 5.03
CA LEU A 87 0.10 -9.64 5.26
C LEU A 87 -0.58 -9.34 3.93
N SER A 88 -1.90 -9.25 3.93
CA SER A 88 -2.66 -9.04 2.70
C SER A 88 -3.84 -8.12 2.93
N THR A 89 -4.10 -7.22 1.97
CA THR A 89 -5.28 -6.36 1.98
C THR A 89 -6.57 -7.13 1.69
N GLN A 90 -6.46 -8.38 1.23
CA GLN A 90 -7.62 -9.25 0.99
C GLN A 90 -8.14 -9.90 2.26
N ARG A 91 -7.36 -9.90 3.32
CA ARG A 91 -7.84 -10.43 4.59
C ARG A 91 -8.93 -9.53 5.14
N ARG A 92 -9.88 -10.15 5.83
CA ARG A 92 -11.00 -9.44 6.43
C ARG A 92 -10.51 -8.22 7.20
N ARG A 93 -11.09 -7.09 6.91
CA ARG A 93 -10.80 -5.87 7.64
C ARG A 93 -11.27 -6.04 9.07
N PRO A 94 -10.45 -5.68 10.06
CA PRO A 94 -10.95 -5.55 11.41
C PRO A 94 -12.01 -4.46 11.43
N GLU A 95 -12.90 -4.57 12.37
CA GLU A 95 -13.90 -3.55 12.65
C GLU A 95 -13.22 -2.19 12.71
N PRO A 96 -13.84 -1.19 12.12
CA PRO A 96 -13.16 0.04 11.80
C PRO A 96 -12.90 0.90 13.01
N GLU A 97 -12.19 1.91 12.75
CA GLU A 97 -12.21 3.13 13.53
C GLU A 97 -11.16 3.12 14.59
N ASP A 98 -10.47 3.84 14.91
CA ASP A 98 -9.55 4.28 15.95
C ASP A 98 -9.09 3.21 16.95
N ARG A 99 -9.46 1.95 16.76
CA ARG A 99 -8.97 0.85 17.60
C ARG A 99 -7.82 0.15 16.88
N PRO A 100 -6.72 -0.13 17.59
CA PRO A 100 -5.74 -1.04 17.05
C PRO A 100 -6.44 -2.37 16.78
N PRO A 101 -6.16 -3.01 15.65
CA PRO A 101 -6.80 -4.27 15.33
C PRO A 101 -6.43 -5.34 16.34
N THR A 102 -7.39 -6.20 16.62
CA THR A 102 -7.19 -7.33 17.52
C THR A 102 -6.51 -8.52 16.85
N VAL A 103 -6.20 -8.40 15.56
CA VAL A 103 -5.49 -9.44 14.81
C VAL A 103 -3.98 -9.29 14.98
N ASP A 104 -3.28 -10.42 15.00
CA ASP A 104 -1.83 -10.44 15.19
C ASP A 104 -1.08 -9.78 14.04
N THR A 105 -1.59 -9.89 12.83
CA THR A 105 -0.99 -9.29 11.65
C THR A 105 -2.06 -8.70 10.76
N ALA A 106 -1.78 -7.56 10.16
CA ALA A 106 -2.69 -6.98 9.19
C ALA A 106 -2.00 -5.99 8.27
N LEU A 107 -2.58 -5.84 7.08
CA LEU A 107 -2.22 -4.82 6.12
C LEU A 107 -3.52 -4.15 5.70
N LEU A 108 -3.65 -2.88 5.99
CA LEU A 108 -4.89 -2.14 5.74
C LEU A 108 -4.65 -0.88 4.94
N PHE A 109 -5.57 -0.59 4.03
CA PHE A 109 -5.67 0.75 3.49
C PHE A 109 -6.07 1.70 4.62
N TYR A 110 -5.29 2.77 4.77
CA TYR A 110 -5.45 3.68 5.89
C TYR A 110 -6.08 5.00 5.43
N LYS A 111 -6.43 5.85 6.37
CA LYS A 111 -6.97 7.19 6.12
C LYS A 111 -5.96 8.05 5.39
N ASN A 112 -6.41 9.16 4.85
CA ASN A 112 -5.58 10.19 4.19
C ASN A 112 -5.07 9.79 2.82
N ALA A 113 -5.76 8.84 2.16
CA ALA A 113 -5.54 8.63 0.74
C ALA A 113 -5.84 9.93 -0.02
N GLY A 114 -5.07 10.18 -1.05
CA GLY A 114 -5.19 11.39 -1.83
C GLY A 114 -5.19 11.11 -3.31
N TRP A 115 -5.66 12.11 -4.06
CA TRP A 115 -5.57 12.07 -5.51
C TRP A 115 -5.41 13.48 -6.05
N MET A 116 -4.81 13.58 -7.22
CA MET A 116 -4.74 14.83 -7.94
C MET A 116 -4.90 14.56 -9.44
N LYS A 117 -5.50 15.52 -10.13
CA LYS A 117 -5.63 15.46 -11.58
C LYS A 117 -4.38 16.08 -12.21
N ASN A 118 -3.82 15.40 -13.20
CA ASN A 118 -2.67 15.89 -13.95
C ASN A 118 -3.12 16.79 -15.08
N ASP A 119 -2.21 17.64 -15.57
CA ASP A 119 -2.50 18.56 -16.67
C ASP A 119 -2.91 17.86 -17.96
N ASN A 120 -2.47 16.62 -18.15
CA ASN A 120 -2.78 15.82 -19.33
C ASN A 120 -4.09 15.04 -19.23
N GLY A 121 -4.91 15.30 -18.21
CA GLY A 121 -6.19 14.61 -17.99
C GLY A 121 -6.09 13.28 -17.27
N GLY A 122 -4.90 12.84 -16.89
CA GLY A 122 -4.69 11.68 -16.05
C GLY A 122 -4.83 12.01 -14.57
N TYR A 123 -4.64 10.98 -13.73
CA TYR A 123 -4.75 11.11 -12.28
C TYR A 123 -3.58 10.45 -11.58
N GLN A 124 -3.22 11.01 -10.45
CA GLN A 124 -2.29 10.39 -9.52
C GLN A 124 -3.04 10.07 -8.24
N TYR A 125 -2.96 8.83 -7.80
CA TYR A 125 -3.56 8.38 -6.54
C TYR A 125 -2.47 7.92 -5.61
N ARG A 126 -2.66 8.17 -4.31
CA ARG A 126 -1.79 7.63 -3.27
C ARG A 126 -2.63 6.87 -2.27
N SER A 127 -2.26 5.62 -2.05
CA SER A 127 -2.93 4.73 -1.11
C SER A 127 -2.02 4.49 0.08
N PRO A 128 -2.32 5.09 1.24
CA PRO A 128 -1.54 4.81 2.44
C PRO A 128 -1.93 3.47 3.00
N LEU A 129 -0.95 2.72 3.47
CA LEU A 129 -1.12 1.40 4.04
C LEU A 129 -0.49 1.35 5.42
N TRP A 130 -1.17 0.72 6.35
CA TRP A 130 -0.65 0.40 7.66
C TRP A 130 -0.42 -1.08 7.76
N ALA A 131 0.81 -1.47 8.07
CA ALA A 131 1.21 -2.87 8.22
C ALA A 131 1.72 -3.11 9.63
N TRP A 132 1.24 -4.15 10.30
CA TRP A 132 1.73 -4.54 11.61
C TRP A 132 1.73 -6.06 11.78
N PRO A 133 2.58 -6.57 12.66
CA PRO A 133 3.60 -5.88 13.44
C PRO A 133 4.79 -5.43 12.60
N LEU A 134 5.84 -4.92 13.23
CA LEU A 134 7.10 -4.70 12.55
C LEU A 134 7.62 -6.01 11.98
N PRO A 135 8.26 -5.97 10.80
CA PRO A 135 8.83 -7.17 10.21
C PRO A 135 10.04 -7.68 10.99
N PRO A 136 10.37 -8.97 10.83
CA PRO A 136 11.63 -9.50 11.34
C PRO A 136 12.81 -8.89 10.56
N PRO A 137 14.05 -8.99 11.10
CA PRO A 137 15.21 -8.33 10.51
C PRO A 137 15.79 -9.11 9.30
N HIS A 138 14.97 -9.43 8.33
CA HIS A 138 15.41 -10.03 7.07
C HIS A 138 14.57 -9.51 5.92
N ALA A 139 14.87 -9.94 4.71
CA ALA A 139 14.23 -9.41 3.52
C ALA A 139 12.72 -9.66 3.52
N LEU A 140 11.99 -8.64 3.09
CA LEU A 140 10.55 -8.70 2.85
C LEU A 140 10.29 -8.63 1.37
N THR A 141 9.13 -9.13 0.94
CA THR A 141 8.70 -9.00 -0.45
C THR A 141 7.33 -8.31 -0.48
N LEU A 142 7.27 -7.20 -1.18
CA LEU A 142 6.03 -6.46 -1.43
C LEU A 142 5.54 -6.79 -2.83
N THR A 143 4.29 -7.24 -2.94
CA THR A 143 3.64 -7.54 -4.22
C THR A 143 2.34 -6.77 -4.34
N VAL A 144 2.05 -6.33 -5.56
CA VAL A 144 0.79 -5.71 -5.91
C VAL A 144 0.22 -6.46 -7.11
N ASP A 145 -0.97 -6.99 -6.96
CA ASP A 145 -1.68 -7.71 -8.01
C ASP A 145 -3.09 -7.15 -8.17
N TRP A 146 -3.52 -7.00 -9.39
CA TRP A 146 -4.88 -6.56 -9.68
C TRP A 146 -5.45 -7.44 -10.79
N PRO A 147 -5.92 -8.64 -10.44
CA PRO A 147 -6.37 -9.62 -11.44
C PRO A 147 -7.47 -9.12 -12.36
N THR A 148 -8.38 -8.29 -11.85
CA THR A 148 -9.49 -7.75 -12.63
C THR A 148 -9.04 -7.03 -13.89
N ILE A 149 -7.88 -6.39 -13.86
CA ILE A 149 -7.31 -5.69 -15.02
C ILE A 149 -6.08 -6.41 -15.58
N GLY A 150 -5.80 -7.62 -15.09
CA GLY A 150 -4.65 -8.40 -15.54
C GLY A 150 -3.30 -7.86 -15.10
N LEU A 151 -3.26 -7.09 -14.02
CA LEU A 151 -2.03 -6.46 -13.55
C LEU A 151 -1.29 -7.36 -12.56
N HIS A 152 -0.03 -7.65 -12.87
CA HIS A 152 0.90 -8.32 -11.97
C HIS A 152 2.15 -7.48 -11.88
N CYS A 153 2.38 -6.88 -10.71
CA CYS A 153 3.55 -6.04 -10.52
C CYS A 153 4.78 -6.86 -10.20
N THR A 154 5.94 -6.35 -10.58
CA THR A 154 7.21 -6.95 -10.19
C THR A 154 7.35 -6.85 -8.67
N PRO A 155 7.64 -7.98 -7.97
CA PRO A 155 7.83 -7.92 -6.53
C PRO A 155 9.00 -7.02 -6.15
N ALA A 156 8.82 -6.24 -5.08
CA ALA A 156 9.87 -5.40 -4.54
C ALA A 156 10.41 -6.01 -3.26
N ARG A 157 11.73 -6.09 -3.14
CA ARG A 157 12.39 -6.56 -1.92
C ARG A 157 12.70 -5.37 -1.04
N LEU A 158 12.33 -5.48 0.23
CA LEU A 158 12.61 -4.48 1.23
C LEU A 158 13.54 -5.09 2.29
N ASP A 159 14.40 -4.25 2.85
CA ASP A 159 15.36 -4.69 3.85
C ASP A 159 14.77 -4.56 5.25
N GLY A 160 14.27 -5.67 5.79
CA GLY A 160 13.69 -5.71 7.14
C GLY A 160 14.70 -5.39 8.22
N ALA A 161 15.97 -5.77 8.03
CA ALA A 161 17.03 -5.44 9.00
C ALA A 161 17.20 -3.92 9.11
N ASN A 162 17.16 -3.22 8.00
CA ASN A 162 17.26 -1.77 7.97
C ASN A 162 16.05 -1.11 8.63
N ILE A 163 14.87 -1.67 8.40
CA ILE A 163 13.63 -1.17 9.01
C ILE A 163 13.69 -1.32 10.53
N VAL A 164 14.06 -2.50 11.01
CA VAL A 164 14.13 -2.75 12.46
C VAL A 164 15.21 -1.91 13.13
N SER A 165 16.39 -1.75 12.51
CA SER A 165 17.45 -0.97 13.10
C SER A 165 17.12 0.52 13.20
N ALA A 166 16.24 1.03 12.35
CA ALA A 166 15.76 2.41 12.44
C ALA A 166 15.07 2.69 13.78
N MET A 167 14.45 1.67 14.40
CA MET A 167 13.75 1.82 15.68
C MET A 167 14.67 1.72 16.89
N THR A 168 15.91 1.28 16.70
CA THR A 168 16.86 1.11 17.81
C THR A 168 17.89 2.24 17.90
N GLU A 169 17.88 3.18 16.97
CA GLU A 169 18.76 4.35 16.95
C GLU A 169 18.20 5.54 17.72
#